data_ba7c2cafa498caec905c953a47ddcb17
#
_entry.id   ba7c2cafa498caec905c953a47ddcb17
#
_cell.length_a   1.000
_cell.length_b   1.000
_cell.length_c   1.000
_cell.angle_alpha   90.00
_cell.angle_beta   90.00
_cell.angle_gamma   90.00
#
_symmetry.space_group_name_H-M   'P 1'
#
loop_
_entity.id
_entity.type
_entity.pdbx_description
1 polymer ?
#
loop_
_entity_poly.entity_id
_entity_poly.type
_entity_poly.pdbx_seq_one_letter_code
_entity_poly.pdbx_strand_id
1 'polypeptide(L)'
;MDPNLWLGVAALALGGMLAVERALRSCDLPSLRAAADWARPMLPLLLLIFGGRAFAYEPMRVPSGSMTPTLLTGDFILVDKHAYGLRNPLDNGRWAGDGLPGRGDVVVFRYPQDHAQRYVKRIVGLPGDVVEVTDGELVLNGRPTAL
;
A
#
# COMPACT_ATOMS: atom_id res chain seq x y z
N MET A 1 5.09 -0.84 12.73
CA MET A 1 4.85 0.61 12.58
C MET A 1 4.70 0.92 11.10
N ASP A 2 3.65 1.61 10.71
CA ASP A 2 3.38 1.90 9.30
C ASP A 2 4.32 3.01 8.79
N PRO A 3 5.23 2.73 7.82
CA PRO A 3 6.16 3.72 7.30
C PRO A 3 5.46 4.92 6.62
N ASN A 4 4.23 4.74 6.14
CA ASN A 4 3.45 5.83 5.57
C ASN A 4 3.05 6.87 6.62
N LEU A 5 2.77 6.43 7.85
CA LEU A 5 2.46 7.34 8.95
C LEU A 5 3.65 8.27 9.25
N TRP A 6 4.86 7.73 9.32
CA TRP A 6 6.06 8.51 9.60
C TRP A 6 6.40 9.50 8.50
N LEU A 7 6.28 9.09 7.24
CA LEU A 7 6.48 9.99 6.10
C LEU A 7 5.45 11.14 6.10
N GLY A 8 4.19 10.83 6.41
CA GLY A 8 3.14 11.82 6.53
C GLY A 8 3.39 12.80 7.67
N VAL A 9 3.78 12.30 8.85
CA VAL A 9 4.14 13.14 10.01
C VAL A 9 5.34 14.03 9.69
N ALA A 10 6.39 13.50 9.05
CA ALA A 10 7.56 14.27 8.65
C ALA A 10 7.19 15.40 7.66
N ALA A 11 6.36 15.10 6.66
CA ALA A 11 5.89 16.09 5.71
C ALA A 11 5.05 17.20 6.37
N LEU A 12 4.16 16.84 7.31
CA LEU A 12 3.38 17.80 8.09
C LEU A 12 4.24 18.65 9.00
N ALA A 13 5.25 18.06 9.66
CA ALA A 13 6.18 18.79 10.52
C ALA A 13 6.99 19.83 9.73
N LEU A 14 7.54 19.43 8.57
CA LEU A 14 8.28 20.35 7.70
C LEU A 14 7.39 21.43 7.11
N GLY A 15 6.17 21.10 6.68
CA GLY A 15 5.20 22.05 6.17
C GLY A 15 4.78 23.06 7.26
N GLY A 16 4.53 22.58 8.48
CA GLY A 16 4.25 23.41 9.64
C GLY A 16 5.39 24.37 9.97
N MET A 17 6.64 23.89 9.94
CA MET A 17 7.83 24.73 10.16
C MET A 17 7.94 25.85 9.11
N LEU A 18 7.70 25.54 7.83
CA LEU A 18 7.72 26.58 6.78
C LEU A 18 6.56 27.59 6.91
N ALA A 19 5.39 27.14 7.38
CA ALA A 19 4.27 28.03 7.68
C ALA A 19 4.59 28.98 8.83
N VAL A 20 5.21 28.48 9.91
CA VAL A 20 5.65 29.28 11.05
C VAL A 20 6.72 30.28 10.63
N GLU A 21 7.73 29.87 9.85
CA GLU A 21 8.74 30.79 9.30
C GLU A 21 8.09 31.92 8.50
N ARG A 22 7.10 31.56 7.66
CA ARG A 22 6.38 32.56 6.85
C ARG A 22 5.58 33.52 7.70
N ALA A 23 4.94 33.03 8.77
CA ALA A 23 4.16 33.86 9.69
C ALA A 23 5.04 34.79 10.54
N LEU A 24 6.24 34.33 10.91
CA LEU A 24 7.19 35.06 11.73
C LEU A 24 8.28 35.80 10.94
N ARG A 25 8.06 36.08 9.67
CA ARG A 25 9.04 36.80 8.82
C ARG A 25 9.40 38.20 9.31
N SER A 26 8.56 38.81 10.09
CA SER A 26 8.83 40.10 10.75
C SER A 26 9.76 40.00 11.97
N CYS A 27 9.91 38.77 12.52
CA CYS A 27 10.82 38.48 13.61
C CYS A 27 12.13 37.91 13.04
N ASP A 28 13.24 38.57 13.32
CA ASP A 28 14.56 38.09 12.83
C ASP A 28 15.07 36.95 13.71
N LEU A 29 14.70 35.71 13.35
CA LEU A 29 15.13 34.49 14.03
C LEU A 29 16.07 33.69 13.10
N PRO A 30 17.40 33.88 13.22
CA PRO A 30 18.37 33.23 12.31
C PRO A 30 18.29 31.69 12.32
N SER A 31 18.05 31.11 13.50
CA SER A 31 17.92 29.65 13.65
C SER A 31 16.71 29.08 12.90
N LEU A 32 15.57 29.80 12.90
CA LEU A 32 14.38 29.37 12.18
C LEU A 32 14.56 29.50 10.66
N ARG A 33 15.25 30.54 10.20
CA ARG A 33 15.59 30.70 8.77
C ARG A 33 16.52 29.60 8.28
N ALA A 34 17.58 29.29 9.02
CA ALA A 34 18.48 28.20 8.67
C ALA A 34 17.74 26.86 8.59
N ALA A 35 16.85 26.56 9.54
CA ALA A 35 16.02 25.37 9.51
C ALA A 35 15.06 25.33 8.30
N ALA A 36 14.44 26.45 7.97
CA ALA A 36 13.55 26.58 6.82
C ALA A 36 14.29 26.41 5.49
N ASP A 37 15.53 26.87 5.37
CA ASP A 37 16.34 26.70 4.17
C ASP A 37 16.67 25.22 3.87
N TRP A 38 16.85 24.41 4.92
CA TRP A 38 16.96 22.96 4.78
C TRP A 38 15.61 22.29 4.46
N ALA A 39 14.52 22.77 5.04
CA ALA A 39 13.18 22.16 4.84
C ALA A 39 12.63 22.40 3.43
N ARG A 40 12.90 23.55 2.82
CA ARG A 40 12.38 23.92 1.50
C ARG A 40 12.66 22.89 0.41
N PRO A 41 13.91 22.42 0.18
CA PRO A 41 14.17 21.38 -0.81
C PRO A 41 13.73 19.98 -0.36
N MET A 42 13.68 19.71 0.96
CA MET A 42 13.30 18.40 1.49
C MET A 42 11.79 18.14 1.41
N LEU A 43 10.95 19.16 1.57
CA LEU A 43 9.51 19.00 1.58
C LEU A 43 8.95 18.42 0.27
N PRO A 44 9.28 18.94 -0.94
CA PRO A 44 8.77 18.36 -2.18
C PRO A 44 9.27 16.93 -2.40
N LEU A 45 10.51 16.64 -2.01
CA LEU A 45 11.05 15.28 -2.09
C LEU A 45 10.28 14.31 -1.19
N LEU A 46 10.02 14.70 0.05
CA LEU A 46 9.23 13.88 1.00
C LEU A 46 7.79 13.70 0.52
N LEU A 47 7.17 14.73 -0.03
CA LEU A 47 5.81 14.65 -0.58
C LEU A 47 5.77 13.71 -1.80
N LEU A 48 6.80 13.75 -2.66
CA LEU A 48 6.90 12.84 -3.80
C LEU A 48 7.05 11.39 -3.34
N ILE A 49 7.94 11.12 -2.39
CA ILE A 49 8.14 9.76 -1.84
C ILE A 49 6.88 9.30 -1.12
N PHE A 50 6.27 10.14 -0.29
CA PHE A 50 5.04 9.83 0.41
C PHE A 50 3.90 9.54 -0.57
N GLY A 51 3.69 10.40 -1.56
CA GLY A 51 2.65 10.23 -2.58
C GLY A 51 2.85 8.95 -3.39
N GLY A 52 4.07 8.71 -3.88
CA GLY A 52 4.39 7.49 -4.61
C GLY A 52 4.15 6.23 -3.77
N ARG A 53 4.61 6.22 -2.52
CA ARG A 53 4.44 5.08 -1.61
C ARG A 53 3.00 4.93 -1.11
N ALA A 54 2.31 6.03 -0.85
CA ALA A 54 0.93 6.00 -0.34
C ALA A 54 -0.06 5.55 -1.41
N PHE A 55 0.13 5.99 -2.63
CA PHE A 55 -0.85 5.83 -3.70
C PHE A 55 -0.44 4.88 -4.81
N ALA A 56 0.86 4.73 -5.12
CA ALA A 56 1.28 3.95 -6.28
C ALA A 56 1.66 2.51 -5.94
N TYR A 57 2.81 2.32 -5.34
CA TYR A 57 3.39 1.00 -5.18
C TYR A 57 3.89 0.77 -3.75
N GLU A 58 3.76 -0.47 -3.27
CA GLU A 58 4.27 -0.87 -1.97
C GLU A 58 5.17 -2.10 -2.09
N PRO A 59 6.47 -1.98 -1.79
CA PRO A 59 7.35 -3.13 -1.73
C PRO A 59 6.99 -3.98 -0.50
N MET A 60 6.86 -5.28 -0.70
CA MET A 60 6.56 -6.24 0.36
C MET A 60 7.41 -7.50 0.18
N ARG A 61 7.78 -8.12 1.29
CA ARG A 61 8.43 -9.44 1.30
C ARG A 61 7.38 -10.52 1.49
N VAL A 62 7.46 -11.58 0.68
CA VAL A 62 6.55 -12.74 0.76
C VAL A 62 6.78 -13.49 2.07
N PRO A 63 5.79 -13.56 2.97
CA PRO A 63 5.99 -14.10 4.32
C PRO A 63 5.91 -15.62 4.39
N SER A 64 5.32 -16.31 3.40
CA SER A 64 5.08 -17.74 3.45
C SER A 64 5.13 -18.39 2.07
N GLY A 65 5.39 -19.70 2.03
CA GLY A 65 5.46 -20.48 0.79
C GLY A 65 4.12 -20.91 0.18
N SER A 66 3.00 -20.36 0.63
CA SER A 66 1.66 -20.76 0.16
C SER A 66 1.36 -20.42 -1.30
N MET A 67 2.25 -19.68 -1.95
CA MET A 67 2.17 -19.31 -3.37
C MET A 67 3.24 -20.00 -4.22
N THR A 68 3.97 -20.97 -3.66
CA THR A 68 4.96 -21.77 -4.39
C THR A 68 4.26 -22.60 -5.48
N PRO A 69 4.80 -22.70 -6.71
CA PRO A 69 6.10 -22.18 -7.17
C PRO A 69 6.09 -20.74 -7.68
N THR A 70 4.93 -20.09 -7.76
CA THR A 70 4.80 -18.73 -8.35
C THR A 70 5.60 -17.69 -7.58
N LEU A 71 5.55 -17.73 -6.24
CA LEU A 71 6.29 -16.86 -5.34
C LEU A 71 6.94 -17.70 -4.25
N LEU A 72 8.22 -17.45 -3.99
CA LEU A 72 8.95 -18.13 -2.94
C LEU A 72 8.95 -17.32 -1.64
N THR A 73 9.05 -18.01 -0.51
CA THR A 73 9.21 -17.31 0.78
C THR A 73 10.48 -16.48 0.77
N GLY A 74 10.32 -15.18 1.07
CA GLY A 74 11.42 -14.23 1.10
C GLY A 74 11.56 -13.39 -0.14
N ASP A 75 10.88 -13.69 -1.23
CA ASP A 75 10.87 -12.87 -2.43
C ASP A 75 10.37 -11.44 -2.13
N PHE A 76 10.89 -10.47 -2.87
CA PHE A 76 10.39 -9.10 -2.87
C PHE A 76 9.42 -8.92 -4.01
N ILE A 77 8.21 -8.48 -3.69
CA ILE A 77 7.16 -8.12 -4.65
C ILE A 77 6.83 -6.64 -4.55
N LEU A 78 6.40 -6.09 -5.65
CA LEU A 78 5.90 -4.72 -5.72
C LEU A 78 4.38 -4.77 -5.90
N VAL A 79 3.66 -4.35 -4.86
CA VAL A 79 2.20 -4.36 -4.86
C VAL A 79 1.68 -3.11 -5.54
N ASP A 80 0.92 -3.27 -6.62
CA ASP A 80 0.22 -2.18 -7.28
C ASP A 80 -1.06 -1.84 -6.50
N LYS A 81 -1.09 -0.63 -5.94
CA LYS A 81 -2.24 -0.14 -5.17
C LYS A 81 -3.38 0.40 -6.02
N HIS A 82 -3.13 0.62 -7.31
CA HIS A 82 -4.12 1.16 -8.25
C HIS A 82 -4.89 0.08 -9.02
N ALA A 83 -4.40 -1.15 -9.04
CA ALA A 83 -4.94 -2.23 -9.86
C ALA A 83 -6.47 -2.38 -9.75
N TYR A 84 -7.03 -2.06 -8.58
CA TYR A 84 -8.49 -2.17 -8.31
C TYR A 84 -9.09 -0.83 -7.85
N GLY A 85 -8.52 0.30 -8.30
CA GLY A 85 -8.98 1.63 -7.99
C GLY A 85 -8.20 2.32 -6.86
N LEU A 86 -8.41 3.62 -6.73
CA LEU A 86 -7.76 4.44 -5.71
C LEU A 86 -8.34 4.15 -4.33
N ARG A 87 -7.45 3.93 -3.37
CA ARG A 87 -7.79 3.69 -1.98
C ARG A 87 -7.17 4.73 -1.05
N ASN A 88 -7.89 5.04 0.01
CA ASN A 88 -7.37 5.89 1.07
C ASN A 88 -6.17 5.22 1.75
N PRO A 89 -5.01 5.87 1.84
CA PRO A 89 -3.82 5.28 2.44
C PRO A 89 -3.93 5.07 3.97
N LEU A 90 -4.90 5.70 4.63
CA LEU A 90 -5.08 5.62 6.09
C LEU A 90 -6.01 4.48 6.52
N ASP A 91 -7.18 4.38 5.90
CA ASP A 91 -8.22 3.40 6.26
C ASP A 91 -8.46 2.32 5.19
N ASN A 92 -7.77 2.44 4.03
CA ASN A 92 -7.93 1.59 2.87
C ASN A 92 -9.35 1.62 2.24
N GLY A 93 -10.17 2.60 2.60
CA GLY A 93 -11.46 2.87 2.00
C GLY A 93 -11.32 3.20 0.50
N ARG A 94 -12.30 2.84 -0.30
CA ARG A 94 -12.31 3.11 -1.75
C ARG A 94 -12.68 4.56 -2.00
N TRP A 95 -11.83 5.29 -2.74
CA TRP A 95 -12.11 6.66 -3.17
C TRP A 95 -12.65 6.75 -4.59
N ALA A 96 -12.06 5.98 -5.52
CA ALA A 96 -12.44 5.99 -6.92
C ALA A 96 -12.03 4.71 -7.64
N GLY A 97 -12.76 4.38 -8.71
CA GLY A 97 -12.53 3.19 -9.54
C GLY A 97 -13.34 1.98 -9.08
N ASP A 98 -13.85 1.22 -10.05
CA ASP A 98 -14.69 0.04 -9.82
C ASP A 98 -13.97 -1.26 -10.19
N GLY A 99 -12.64 -1.23 -10.26
CA GLY A 99 -11.83 -2.41 -10.55
C GLY A 99 -12.09 -3.52 -9.52
N LEU A 100 -12.47 -4.68 -10.00
CA LEU A 100 -12.56 -5.90 -9.21
C LEU A 100 -11.46 -6.86 -9.63
N PRO A 101 -10.90 -7.64 -8.70
CA PRO A 101 -9.92 -8.64 -9.06
C PRO A 101 -10.53 -9.69 -9.98
N GLY A 102 -9.76 -10.10 -10.98
CA GLY A 102 -10.09 -11.19 -11.87
C GLY A 102 -9.70 -12.55 -11.30
N ARG A 103 -10.22 -13.61 -11.93
CA ARG A 103 -9.78 -14.97 -11.61
C ARG A 103 -8.32 -15.16 -12.05
N GLY A 104 -7.52 -15.75 -11.18
CA GLY A 104 -6.08 -15.93 -11.41
C GLY A 104 -5.21 -14.80 -10.86
N ASP A 105 -5.78 -13.64 -10.56
CA ASP A 105 -5.03 -12.53 -9.99
C ASP A 105 -4.38 -12.90 -8.66
N VAL A 106 -3.14 -12.46 -8.49
CA VAL A 106 -2.44 -12.55 -7.21
C VAL A 106 -2.68 -11.25 -6.44
N VAL A 107 -3.35 -11.38 -5.29
CA VAL A 107 -3.76 -10.24 -4.48
C VAL A 107 -3.11 -10.25 -3.11
N VAL A 108 -2.84 -9.05 -2.60
CA VAL A 108 -2.41 -8.82 -1.23
C VAL A 108 -3.58 -8.22 -0.45
N PHE A 109 -3.92 -8.83 0.67
CA PHE A 109 -5.00 -8.35 1.53
C PHE A 109 -4.64 -8.47 3.01
N ARG A 110 -5.31 -7.70 3.84
CA ARG A 110 -5.20 -7.80 5.30
C ARG A 110 -6.04 -8.96 5.80
N TYR A 111 -5.47 -9.78 6.67
CA TYR A 111 -6.20 -10.89 7.27
C TYR A 111 -7.37 -10.36 8.13
N PRO A 112 -8.62 -10.83 7.92
CA PRO A 112 -9.80 -10.24 8.56
C PRO A 112 -9.80 -10.33 10.09
N GLN A 113 -9.16 -11.37 10.67
CA GLN A 113 -9.10 -11.57 12.12
C GLN A 113 -7.93 -10.83 12.78
N ASP A 114 -6.89 -10.51 11.99
CA ASP A 114 -5.73 -9.74 12.46
C ASP A 114 -5.22 -8.84 11.33
N HIS A 115 -5.63 -7.61 11.31
CA HIS A 115 -5.29 -6.64 10.27
C HIS A 115 -3.80 -6.26 10.22
N ALA A 116 -3.01 -6.65 11.23
CA ALA A 116 -1.56 -6.48 11.21
C ALA A 116 -0.90 -7.47 10.24
N GLN A 117 -1.54 -8.62 9.98
CA GLN A 117 -1.05 -9.63 9.06
C GLN A 117 -1.53 -9.37 7.64
N ARG A 118 -0.62 -9.53 6.68
CA ARG A 118 -0.91 -9.45 5.25
C ARG A 118 -0.72 -10.80 4.61
N TYR A 119 -1.68 -11.19 3.79
CA TYR A 119 -1.67 -12.43 3.04
C TYR A 119 -1.52 -12.14 1.56
N VAL A 120 -0.79 -13.03 0.87
CA VAL A 120 -0.69 -13.06 -0.59
C VAL A 120 -1.35 -14.34 -1.03
N LYS A 121 -2.39 -14.24 -1.87
CA LYS A 121 -3.15 -15.39 -2.37
C LYS A 121 -3.60 -15.14 -3.81
N ARG A 122 -3.90 -16.24 -4.52
CA ARG A 122 -4.48 -16.20 -5.85
C ARG A 122 -6.00 -16.27 -5.76
N ILE A 123 -6.70 -15.45 -6.53
CA ILE A 123 -8.14 -15.51 -6.68
C ILE A 123 -8.49 -16.73 -7.53
N VAL A 124 -9.23 -17.67 -6.96
CA VAL A 124 -9.67 -18.88 -7.67
C VAL A 124 -11.14 -18.81 -8.07
N GLY A 125 -11.97 -18.14 -7.29
CA GLY A 125 -13.40 -17.95 -7.57
C GLY A 125 -13.81 -16.48 -7.52
N LEU A 126 -14.80 -16.13 -8.29
CA LEU A 126 -15.44 -14.81 -8.31
C LEU A 126 -16.84 -14.88 -7.69
N PRO A 127 -17.48 -13.75 -7.34
CA PRO A 127 -18.85 -13.74 -6.86
C PRO A 127 -19.80 -14.49 -7.80
N GLY A 128 -20.55 -15.47 -7.26
CA GLY A 128 -21.44 -16.34 -8.02
C GLY A 128 -20.83 -17.69 -8.43
N ASP A 129 -19.52 -17.88 -8.27
CA ASP A 129 -18.90 -19.17 -8.53
C ASP A 129 -19.15 -20.16 -7.39
N VAL A 130 -19.30 -21.44 -7.76
CA VAL A 130 -19.28 -22.57 -6.84
C VAL A 130 -17.88 -23.17 -6.84
N VAL A 131 -17.24 -23.16 -5.68
CA VAL A 131 -15.88 -23.67 -5.49
C VAL A 131 -15.94 -24.91 -4.61
N GLU A 132 -15.45 -26.02 -5.12
CA GLU A 132 -15.38 -27.30 -4.42
C GLU A 132 -13.95 -27.83 -4.44
N VAL A 133 -13.59 -28.61 -3.43
CA VAL A 133 -12.33 -29.36 -3.39
C VAL A 133 -12.67 -30.82 -3.24
N THR A 134 -12.40 -31.61 -4.28
CA THR A 134 -12.68 -33.04 -4.32
C THR A 134 -11.37 -33.80 -4.60
N ASP A 135 -11.03 -34.72 -3.72
CA ASP A 135 -9.80 -35.54 -3.81
C ASP A 135 -8.50 -34.71 -3.94
N GLY A 136 -8.51 -33.49 -3.37
CA GLY A 136 -7.36 -32.56 -3.45
C GLY A 136 -7.29 -31.74 -4.73
N GLU A 137 -8.24 -31.90 -5.64
CA GLU A 137 -8.37 -31.10 -6.84
C GLU A 137 -9.41 -30.00 -6.66
N LEU A 138 -9.10 -28.82 -7.25
CA LEU A 138 -10.02 -27.70 -7.28
C LEU A 138 -11.04 -27.88 -8.42
N VAL A 139 -12.32 -27.91 -8.06
CA VAL A 139 -13.44 -27.94 -8.99
C VAL A 139 -14.17 -26.61 -8.95
N LEU A 140 -14.29 -25.97 -10.08
CA LEU A 140 -14.94 -24.67 -10.22
C LEU A 140 -16.15 -24.79 -11.15
N ASN A 141 -17.34 -24.49 -10.63
CA ASN A 141 -18.60 -24.62 -11.34
C ASN A 141 -18.78 -26.03 -11.99
N GLY A 142 -18.40 -27.07 -11.26
CA GLY A 142 -18.50 -28.46 -11.70
C GLY A 142 -17.41 -28.89 -12.70
N ARG A 143 -16.36 -28.07 -12.93
CA ARG A 143 -15.25 -28.41 -13.83
C ARG A 143 -13.92 -28.43 -13.07
N PRO A 144 -13.12 -29.51 -13.18
CA PRO A 144 -11.78 -29.52 -12.61
C PRO A 144 -10.93 -28.39 -13.20
N THR A 145 -10.22 -27.67 -12.34
CA THR A 145 -9.39 -26.51 -12.73
C THR A 145 -7.97 -26.74 -12.23
N ALA A 146 -7.00 -26.78 -13.15
CA ALA A 146 -5.59 -26.71 -12.80
C ALA A 146 -5.23 -25.25 -12.46
N LEU A 147 -4.55 -25.05 -11.34
CA LEU A 147 -4.02 -23.75 -10.91
C LEU A 147 -2.57 -23.54 -11.33
#